data_323cf38df42e8c4384ae3cfeb394634f
#
_entry.id   323cf38df42e8c4384ae3cfeb394634f
#
_cell.length_a   1.000
_cell.length_b   1.000
_cell.length_c   1.000
_cell.angle_alpha   90.00
_cell.angle_beta   90.00
_cell.angle_gamma   90.00
#
_symmetry.space_group_name_H-M   'P 1'
#
loop_
_entity.id
_entity.type
_entity.pdbx_description
1 polymer ?
#
loop_
_entity_poly.entity_id
_entity_poly.type
_entity_poly.pdbx_seq_one_letter_code
_entity_poly.pdbx_strand_id
1 'polypeptide(L)'
;MLAGFIGMKIATNANARTAQAASEGLNRGLRVAFSSGSVMGFTVVGLGILDITIWFTILRFGAGIDDPMTLGNIMVMNGMGASFMALFARVGGGIYTKAADVGADLVGKVEAGIPEDDPRNPATIADNVGDNVGDVAGMGADLYESYVGSI
;
A
#
# COMPACT_ATOMS: atom_id res chain seq x y z
N MET A 1 2.88 0.32 8.49
CA MET A 1 4.10 0.82 7.82
C MET A 1 4.94 -0.27 7.17
N LEU A 2 5.33 -1.34 7.87
CA LEU A 2 6.16 -2.41 7.29
C LEU A 2 5.53 -3.07 6.06
N ALA A 3 4.22 -3.38 6.10
CA ALA A 3 3.49 -3.93 4.98
C ALA A 3 3.54 -3.02 3.74
N GLY A 4 3.29 -1.72 3.90
CA GLY A 4 3.38 -0.76 2.81
C GLY A 4 4.80 -0.64 2.24
N PHE A 5 5.83 -0.66 3.08
CA PHE A 5 7.21 -0.65 2.61
C PHE A 5 7.57 -1.87 1.77
N ILE A 6 7.19 -3.08 2.22
CA ILE A 6 7.43 -4.31 1.47
C ILE A 6 6.65 -4.29 0.15
N GLY A 7 5.37 -3.90 0.21
CA GLY A 7 4.51 -3.81 -0.97
C GLY A 7 5.06 -2.84 -2.01
N MET A 8 5.42 -1.62 -1.61
CA MET A 8 6.04 -0.64 -2.49
C MET A 8 7.34 -1.14 -3.13
N LYS A 9 8.22 -1.75 -2.33
CA LYS A 9 9.48 -2.28 -2.85
C LYS A 9 9.28 -3.35 -3.90
N ILE A 10 8.28 -4.21 -3.72
CA ILE A 10 7.95 -5.25 -4.70
C ILE A 10 7.28 -4.64 -5.94
N ALA A 11 6.31 -3.73 -5.76
CA ALA A 11 5.59 -3.08 -6.87
C ALA A 11 6.55 -2.31 -7.78
N THR A 12 7.42 -1.47 -7.22
CA THR A 12 8.40 -0.71 -8.00
C THR A 12 9.39 -1.60 -8.75
N ASN A 13 9.81 -2.72 -8.15
CA ASN A 13 10.64 -3.71 -8.86
C ASN A 13 9.88 -4.49 -9.94
N ALA A 14 8.58 -4.64 -9.80
CA ALA A 14 7.75 -5.36 -10.76
C ALA A 14 7.33 -4.48 -11.95
N ASN A 15 7.29 -3.16 -11.83
CA ASN A 15 6.78 -2.25 -12.85
C ASN A 15 7.42 -2.47 -14.23
N ALA A 16 8.74 -2.45 -14.33
CA ALA A 16 9.45 -2.68 -15.58
C ALA A 16 9.21 -4.10 -16.15
N ARG A 17 9.12 -5.10 -15.28
CA ARG A 17 8.82 -6.49 -15.67
C ARG A 17 7.39 -6.64 -16.16
N THR A 18 6.45 -5.97 -15.52
CA THR A 18 5.03 -5.95 -15.93
C THR A 18 4.88 -5.27 -17.28
N ALA A 19 5.52 -4.12 -17.48
CA ALA A 19 5.51 -3.40 -18.75
C ALA A 19 6.11 -4.26 -19.89
N GLN A 20 7.25 -4.89 -19.65
CA GLN A 20 7.87 -5.80 -20.63
C GLN A 20 6.98 -7.01 -20.93
N ALA A 21 6.39 -7.63 -19.90
CA ALA A 21 5.51 -8.77 -20.10
C ALA A 21 4.21 -8.37 -20.82
N ALA A 22 3.69 -7.18 -20.56
CA ALA A 22 2.50 -6.65 -21.24
C ALA A 22 2.75 -6.37 -22.72
N SER A 23 3.95 -5.96 -23.10
CA SER A 23 4.33 -5.80 -24.52
C SER A 23 4.33 -7.12 -25.31
N GLU A 24 4.53 -8.24 -24.62
CA GLU A 24 4.48 -9.57 -25.20
C GLU A 24 3.06 -10.19 -25.21
N GLY A 25 2.16 -9.66 -24.39
CA GLY A 25 0.75 -10.05 -24.34
C GLY A 25 0.08 -9.80 -22.99
N LEU A 26 -1.21 -9.49 -23.05
CA LEU A 26 -2.02 -9.13 -21.88
C LEU A 26 -1.95 -10.17 -20.76
N ASN A 27 -2.09 -11.46 -21.09
CA ASN A 27 -2.08 -12.53 -20.09
C ASN A 27 -0.73 -12.66 -19.36
N ARG A 28 0.38 -12.37 -20.06
CA ARG A 28 1.72 -12.36 -19.45
C ARG A 28 1.87 -11.18 -18.49
N GLY A 29 1.47 -10.00 -18.92
CA GLY A 29 1.46 -8.80 -18.08
C GLY A 29 0.62 -8.99 -16.81
N LEU A 30 -0.61 -9.48 -16.96
CA LEU A 30 -1.51 -9.77 -15.83
C LEU A 30 -0.90 -10.79 -14.83
N ARG A 31 -0.24 -11.82 -15.31
CA ARG A 31 0.38 -12.82 -14.43
C ARG A 31 1.51 -12.22 -13.60
N VAL A 32 2.35 -11.36 -14.18
CA VAL A 32 3.43 -10.68 -13.46
C VAL A 32 2.87 -9.69 -12.45
N ALA A 33 1.90 -8.86 -12.87
CA ALA A 33 1.23 -7.90 -12.00
C ALA A 33 0.53 -8.58 -10.82
N PHE A 34 -0.22 -9.65 -11.07
CA PHE A 34 -0.91 -10.42 -10.03
C PHE A 34 0.07 -11.08 -9.05
N SER A 35 1.17 -11.63 -9.56
CA SER A 35 2.22 -12.21 -8.70
C SER A 35 2.85 -11.15 -7.79
N SER A 36 3.07 -9.94 -8.28
CA SER A 36 3.56 -8.82 -7.47
C SER A 36 2.52 -8.39 -6.42
N GLY A 37 1.27 -8.21 -6.83
CA GLY A 37 0.18 -7.82 -5.93
C GLY A 37 -0.09 -8.85 -4.84
N SER A 38 0.06 -10.14 -5.13
CA SER A 38 -0.13 -11.21 -4.14
C SER A 38 0.87 -11.14 -3.00
N VAL A 39 2.10 -10.67 -3.24
CA VAL A 39 3.09 -10.46 -2.16
C VAL A 39 2.57 -9.44 -1.16
N MET A 40 1.98 -8.33 -1.64
CA MET A 40 1.39 -7.33 -0.77
C MET A 40 0.21 -7.91 0.02
N GLY A 41 -0.70 -8.63 -0.64
CA GLY A 41 -1.85 -9.28 0.00
C GLY A 41 -1.44 -10.23 1.11
N PHE A 42 -0.52 -11.15 0.83
CA PHE A 42 -0.02 -12.09 1.86
C PHE A 42 0.75 -11.39 2.98
N THR A 43 1.46 -10.30 2.70
CA THR A 43 2.16 -9.51 3.71
C THR A 43 1.16 -8.83 4.65
N VAL A 44 0.09 -8.25 4.12
CA VAL A 44 -0.97 -7.62 4.92
C VAL A 44 -1.64 -8.63 5.82
N VAL A 45 -2.07 -9.76 5.27
CA VAL A 45 -2.74 -10.83 6.04
C VAL A 45 -1.80 -11.42 7.09
N GLY A 46 -0.56 -11.76 6.71
CA GLY A 46 0.41 -12.36 7.62
C GLY A 46 0.80 -11.44 8.78
N LEU A 47 1.06 -10.17 8.50
CA LEU A 47 1.38 -9.20 9.54
C LEU A 47 0.16 -8.88 10.43
N GLY A 48 -1.05 -8.85 9.87
CA GLY A 48 -2.27 -8.65 10.64
C GLY A 48 -2.51 -9.77 11.66
N ILE A 49 -2.41 -11.04 11.21
CA ILE A 49 -2.52 -12.20 12.11
C ILE A 49 -1.42 -12.19 13.17
N LEU A 50 -0.18 -11.89 12.77
CA LEU A 50 0.94 -11.79 13.71
C LEU A 50 0.71 -10.73 14.79
N ASP A 51 0.27 -9.55 14.40
CA ASP A 51 -0.01 -8.43 15.31
C ASP A 51 -1.06 -8.84 16.34
N ILE A 52 -2.20 -9.32 15.89
CA ILE A 52 -3.29 -9.78 16.77
C ILE A 52 -2.82 -10.92 17.69
N THR A 53 -2.10 -11.90 17.15
CA THR A 53 -1.61 -13.05 17.93
C THR A 53 -0.63 -12.61 19.00
N ILE A 54 0.30 -11.71 18.69
CA ILE A 54 1.29 -11.19 19.64
C ILE A 54 0.59 -10.43 20.76
N TRP A 55 -0.31 -9.49 20.42
CA TRP A 55 -1.02 -8.72 21.44
C TRP A 55 -1.93 -9.60 22.29
N PHE A 56 -2.68 -10.50 21.68
CA PHE A 56 -3.50 -11.46 22.42
C PHE A 56 -2.67 -12.28 23.40
N THR A 57 -1.52 -12.79 22.96
CA THR A 57 -0.64 -13.60 23.80
C THR A 57 -0.07 -12.79 24.98
N ILE A 58 0.38 -11.56 24.73
CA ILE A 58 0.91 -10.66 25.76
C ILE A 58 -0.17 -10.35 26.79
N LEU A 59 -1.37 -10.00 26.35
CA LEU A 59 -2.48 -9.63 27.24
C LEU A 59 -2.96 -10.83 28.05
N ARG A 60 -3.13 -11.98 27.41
CA ARG A 60 -3.66 -13.19 28.05
C ARG A 60 -2.66 -13.81 29.03
N PHE A 61 -1.42 -14.01 28.58
CA PHE A 61 -0.42 -14.77 29.36
C PHE A 61 0.59 -13.87 30.06
N GLY A 62 0.88 -12.69 29.56
CA GLY A 62 1.83 -11.75 30.18
C GLY A 62 1.18 -10.85 31.22
N ALA A 63 0.06 -10.24 30.89
CA ALA A 63 -0.69 -9.37 31.80
C ALA A 63 -1.74 -10.10 32.64
N GLY A 64 -2.03 -11.39 32.33
CA GLY A 64 -2.99 -12.21 33.10
C GLY A 64 -4.44 -11.74 32.99
N ILE A 65 -4.80 -11.15 31.85
CA ILE A 65 -6.18 -10.67 31.59
C ILE A 65 -7.01 -11.86 31.11
N ASP A 66 -7.85 -12.39 32.01
CA ASP A 66 -8.70 -13.55 31.75
C ASP A 66 -10.12 -13.18 31.29
N ASP A 67 -10.55 -11.95 31.58
CA ASP A 67 -11.88 -11.48 31.21
C ASP A 67 -11.99 -11.20 29.70
N PRO A 68 -12.84 -11.94 28.96
CA PRO A 68 -12.99 -11.77 27.50
C PRO A 68 -13.44 -10.37 27.08
N MET A 69 -14.25 -9.70 27.91
CA MET A 69 -14.78 -8.37 27.60
C MET A 69 -13.65 -7.33 27.66
N THR A 70 -12.83 -7.38 28.70
CA THR A 70 -11.68 -6.49 28.85
C THR A 70 -10.65 -6.73 27.74
N LEU A 71 -10.38 -7.98 27.41
CA LEU A 71 -9.45 -8.36 26.36
C LEU A 71 -9.95 -7.88 24.99
N GLY A 72 -11.23 -8.08 24.70
CA GLY A 72 -11.86 -7.59 23.47
C GLY A 72 -11.79 -6.07 23.34
N ASN A 73 -12.09 -5.33 24.41
CA ASN A 73 -12.02 -3.87 24.41
C ASN A 73 -10.60 -3.35 24.12
N ILE A 74 -9.56 -4.00 24.67
CA ILE A 74 -8.17 -3.63 24.37
C ILE A 74 -7.81 -3.94 22.93
N MET A 75 -8.25 -5.08 22.40
CA MET A 75 -8.00 -5.44 21.00
C MET A 75 -8.69 -4.49 20.00
N VAL A 76 -9.89 -4.00 20.33
CA VAL A 76 -10.56 -2.95 19.53
C VAL A 76 -9.73 -1.67 19.49
N MET A 77 -9.08 -1.27 20.59
CA MET A 77 -8.19 -0.10 20.61
C MET A 77 -6.97 -0.27 19.70
N ASN A 78 -6.45 -1.49 19.57
CA ASN A 78 -5.39 -1.79 18.59
C ASN A 78 -5.90 -1.58 17.15
N GLY A 79 -7.11 -2.03 16.83
CA GLY A 79 -7.77 -1.76 15.56
C GLY A 79 -7.95 -0.26 15.27
N MET A 80 -8.33 0.53 16.27
CA MET A 80 -8.38 2.00 16.13
C MET A 80 -7.03 2.61 15.79
N GLY A 81 -5.94 2.11 16.40
CA GLY A 81 -4.57 2.54 16.06
C GLY A 81 -4.22 2.25 14.59
N ALA A 82 -4.58 1.07 14.11
CA ALA A 82 -4.43 0.71 12.70
C ALA A 82 -5.22 1.64 11.77
N SER A 83 -6.46 2.01 12.15
CA SER A 83 -7.34 2.93 11.42
C SER A 83 -6.73 4.33 11.29
N PHE A 84 -6.18 4.90 12.37
CA PHE A 84 -5.48 6.18 12.31
C PHE A 84 -4.27 6.12 11.38
N MET A 85 -3.47 5.05 11.45
CA MET A 85 -2.32 4.87 10.55
C MET A 85 -2.75 4.76 9.09
N ALA A 86 -3.83 4.05 8.81
CA ALA A 86 -4.38 3.92 7.47
C ALA A 86 -4.87 5.27 6.93
N LEU A 87 -5.57 6.06 7.76
CA LEU A 87 -6.01 7.40 7.38
C LEU A 87 -4.84 8.28 6.95
N PHE A 88 -3.78 8.39 7.75
CA PHE A 88 -2.62 9.20 7.42
C PHE A 88 -1.86 8.67 6.20
N ALA A 89 -1.74 7.35 6.05
CA ALA A 89 -1.10 6.76 4.89
C ALA A 89 -1.87 7.03 3.58
N ARG A 90 -3.22 6.94 3.62
CA ARG A 90 -4.08 7.25 2.46
C ARG A 90 -4.04 8.73 2.10
N VAL A 91 -4.21 9.61 3.07
CA VAL A 91 -4.19 11.05 2.82
C VAL A 91 -2.81 11.48 2.32
N GLY A 92 -1.73 11.05 2.97
CA GLY A 92 -0.37 11.36 2.55
C GLY A 92 -0.02 10.78 1.18
N GLY A 93 -0.40 9.54 0.92
CA GLY A 93 -0.23 8.88 -0.38
C GLY A 93 -0.97 9.60 -1.50
N GLY A 94 -2.25 9.95 -1.26
CA GLY A 94 -3.06 10.68 -2.24
C GLY A 94 -2.54 12.09 -2.55
N ILE A 95 -2.05 12.81 -1.54
CA ILE A 95 -1.40 14.11 -1.74
C ILE A 95 -0.13 13.95 -2.59
N TYR A 96 0.68 12.95 -2.28
CA TYR A 96 1.92 12.70 -3.02
C TYR A 96 1.64 12.34 -4.49
N THR A 97 0.68 11.44 -4.75
CA THR A 97 0.26 11.06 -6.09
C THR A 97 -0.22 12.28 -6.89
N LYS A 98 -1.10 13.09 -6.29
CA LYS A 98 -1.60 14.28 -6.98
C LYS A 98 -0.53 15.36 -7.19
N ALA A 99 0.41 15.50 -6.29
CA ALA A 99 1.53 16.42 -6.49
C ALA A 99 2.44 15.98 -7.65
N ALA A 100 2.68 14.68 -7.79
CA ALA A 100 3.46 14.12 -8.89
C ALA A 100 2.75 14.28 -10.24
N ASP A 101 1.46 13.91 -10.33
CA ASP A 101 0.59 14.04 -11.50
C ASP A 101 0.53 15.51 -11.99
N VAL A 102 0.10 16.42 -11.13
CA VAL A 102 0.02 17.85 -11.48
C VAL A 102 1.39 18.42 -11.84
N GLY A 103 2.45 18.03 -11.15
CA GLY A 103 3.83 18.45 -11.46
C GLY A 103 4.29 17.98 -12.84
N ALA A 104 4.02 16.71 -13.17
CA ALA A 104 4.34 16.14 -14.48
C ALA A 104 3.58 16.85 -15.62
N ASP A 105 2.31 17.14 -15.39
CA ASP A 105 1.46 17.86 -16.33
C ASP A 105 1.93 19.30 -16.56
N LEU A 106 2.29 20.03 -15.51
CA LEU A 106 2.80 21.39 -15.65
C LEU A 106 4.09 21.43 -16.47
N VAL A 107 5.03 20.55 -16.18
CA VAL A 107 6.29 20.49 -16.93
C VAL A 107 6.06 20.07 -18.37
N GLY A 108 5.25 19.04 -18.61
CA GLY A 108 4.98 18.52 -19.95
C GLY A 108 4.16 19.49 -20.79
N LYS A 109 2.95 19.80 -20.36
CA LYS A 109 1.98 20.55 -21.15
C LYS A 109 2.28 22.04 -21.20
N VAL A 110 2.68 22.64 -20.07
CA VAL A 110 2.85 24.11 -19.99
C VAL A 110 4.25 24.54 -20.38
N GLU A 111 5.29 23.92 -19.84
CA GLU A 111 6.67 24.32 -20.11
C GLU A 111 7.22 23.73 -21.39
N ALA A 112 7.05 22.42 -21.60
CA ALA A 112 7.62 21.73 -22.76
C ALA A 112 6.69 21.68 -23.99
N GLY A 113 5.40 21.93 -23.83
CA GLY A 113 4.40 21.88 -24.90
C GLY A 113 4.25 20.51 -25.54
N ILE A 114 4.48 19.46 -24.78
CA ILE A 114 4.37 18.05 -25.21
C ILE A 114 3.09 17.42 -24.66
N PRO A 115 2.58 16.35 -25.29
CA PRO A 115 1.41 15.63 -24.79
C PRO A 115 1.60 15.07 -23.37
N GLU A 116 0.49 14.78 -22.70
CA GLU A 116 0.44 14.05 -21.44
C GLU A 116 1.14 12.69 -21.60
N ASP A 117 1.82 12.22 -20.56
CA ASP A 117 2.54 10.95 -20.53
C ASP A 117 3.62 10.77 -21.63
N ASP A 118 4.06 11.85 -22.25
CA ASP A 118 5.09 11.76 -23.27
C ASP A 118 6.42 11.25 -22.67
N PRO A 119 7.04 10.21 -23.26
CA PRO A 119 8.29 9.64 -22.74
C PRO A 119 9.48 10.60 -22.74
N ARG A 120 9.39 11.74 -23.40
CA ARG A 120 10.38 12.82 -23.34
C ARG A 120 10.28 13.65 -22.07
N ASN A 121 9.15 13.58 -21.36
CA ASN A 121 8.99 14.26 -20.08
C ASN A 121 9.53 13.36 -18.93
N PRO A 122 10.67 13.73 -18.30
CA PRO A 122 11.22 12.93 -17.22
C PRO A 122 10.31 12.90 -15.98
N ALA A 123 9.40 13.84 -15.84
CA ALA A 123 8.44 13.89 -14.74
C ALA A 123 7.37 12.78 -14.83
N THR A 124 7.14 12.18 -16.00
CA THR A 124 6.27 11.00 -16.16
C THR A 124 6.73 9.82 -15.27
N ILE A 125 8.03 9.70 -15.03
CA ILE A 125 8.55 8.69 -14.10
C ILE A 125 8.10 9.00 -12.66
N ALA A 126 8.14 10.26 -12.26
CA ALA A 126 7.72 10.68 -10.92
C ALA A 126 6.22 10.47 -10.72
N ASP A 127 5.41 10.69 -11.74
CA ASP A 127 3.98 10.44 -11.76
C ASP A 127 3.68 8.94 -11.55
N ASN A 128 4.27 8.07 -12.36
CA ASN A 128 4.12 6.62 -12.21
C ASN A 128 4.61 6.09 -10.85
N VAL A 129 5.65 6.71 -10.24
CA VAL A 129 6.06 6.40 -8.87
C VAL A 129 5.03 6.88 -7.86
N GLY A 130 4.42 8.04 -8.10
CA GLY A 130 3.33 8.60 -7.29
C GLY A 130 2.16 7.64 -7.17
N ASP A 131 1.72 7.05 -8.28
CA ASP A 131 0.65 6.05 -8.30
C ASP A 131 0.97 4.84 -7.40
N ASN A 132 2.20 4.34 -7.43
CA ASN A 132 2.60 3.27 -6.50
C ASN A 132 2.56 3.71 -5.03
N VAL A 133 2.88 4.97 -4.71
CA VAL A 133 2.75 5.48 -3.33
C VAL A 133 1.30 5.55 -2.90
N GLY A 134 0.41 6.05 -3.75
CA GLY A 134 -1.03 6.13 -3.48
C GLY A 134 -1.67 4.75 -3.35
N ASP A 135 -1.48 3.91 -4.36
CA ASP A 135 -2.21 2.66 -4.48
C ASP A 135 -1.61 1.53 -3.64
N VAL A 136 -0.29 1.42 -3.55
CA VAL A 136 0.33 0.32 -2.81
C VAL A 136 0.53 0.68 -1.34
N ALA A 137 1.14 1.82 -1.03
CA ALA A 137 1.38 2.19 0.36
C ALA A 137 0.10 2.69 1.05
N GLY A 138 -0.68 3.57 0.39
CA GLY A 138 -1.89 4.16 0.94
C GLY A 138 -3.02 3.13 1.06
N MET A 139 -3.40 2.48 -0.03
CA MET A 139 -4.46 1.47 -0.03
C MET A 139 -4.06 0.20 0.71
N GLY A 140 -2.76 -0.16 0.71
CA GLY A 140 -2.28 -1.30 1.47
C GLY A 140 -2.42 -1.12 2.98
N ALA A 141 -2.26 0.10 3.49
CA ALA A 141 -2.51 0.43 4.89
C ALA A 141 -4.01 0.33 5.24
N ASP A 142 -4.88 0.74 4.33
CA ASP A 142 -6.34 0.64 4.44
C ASP A 142 -6.82 -0.82 4.49
N LEU A 143 -6.26 -1.66 3.61
CA LEU A 143 -6.54 -3.10 3.62
C LEU A 143 -6.06 -3.77 4.92
N TYR A 144 -4.91 -3.36 5.46
CA TYR A 144 -4.42 -3.84 6.74
C TYR A 144 -5.37 -3.51 7.88
N GLU A 145 -5.84 -2.25 7.95
CA GLU A 145 -6.81 -1.80 8.94
C GLU A 145 -8.12 -2.61 8.86
N SER A 146 -8.68 -2.71 7.66
CA SER A 146 -9.93 -3.43 7.42
C SER A 146 -9.81 -4.92 7.79
N TYR A 147 -8.65 -5.53 7.53
CA TYR A 147 -8.39 -6.91 7.88
C TYR A 147 -8.26 -7.11 9.40
N VAL A 148 -7.49 -6.27 10.08
CA VAL A 148 -7.35 -6.31 11.54
C VAL A 148 -8.68 -6.06 12.25
N GLY A 149 -9.50 -5.14 11.72
CA GLY A 149 -10.82 -4.85 12.26
C GLY A 149 -11.88 -5.94 12.03
N SER A 150 -11.61 -6.88 11.11
CA SER A 150 -12.51 -7.99 10.78
C SER A 150 -12.26 -9.27 11.60
N ILE A 151 -11.11 -9.39 12.25
CA ILE A 151 -10.70 -10.51 13.10
C ILE A 151 -11.14 -10.27 14.55
#